data_755237aef0477db80e78e127092752f9
#
_entry.id   755237aef0477db80e78e127092752f9
#
_cell.length_a   1.000
_cell.length_b   1.000
_cell.length_c   1.000
_cell.angle_alpha   90.00
_cell.angle_beta   90.00
_cell.angle_gamma   90.00
#
_symmetry.space_group_name_H-M   'P 1'
#
loop_
_entity.id
_entity.type
_entity.pdbx_description
1 polymer ?
#
loop_
_entity_poly.entity_id
_entity_poly.type
_entity_poly.pdbx_seq_one_letter_code
_entity_poly.pdbx_strand_id
1 'polypeptide(L)'
;MRSVSLRGLEAEARERLDHAVYDFFAGAAEDETTMRANEAAYARIGLVPRVLRGCGAPELGVSLLGRRLETPVLVAPTAFHRLAHPDGECATARACAAAGTVMIAAMASTVPIAEIVAAGRERAPDSPAPWFQLYIQPDLDFTGAIVGRAEAAGCGALVLSADSPALGHRERDLRNAFHDLPDGLRCENMRAPGPGAVQARPRSFQFSPELSWAHMDWLRER
;
A
#
# COMPACT_ATOMS: atom_id res chain seq x y z
N MET A 1 26.76 -6.96 3.29
CA MET A 1 26.31 -7.39 4.64
C MET A 1 24.78 -7.27 4.65
N ARG A 2 24.00 -8.28 5.04
CA ARG A 2 22.54 -8.12 5.12
C ARG A 2 22.20 -7.19 6.28
N SER A 3 21.39 -6.16 6.04
CA SER A 3 20.90 -5.29 7.11
C SER A 3 20.11 -6.09 8.15
N VAL A 4 20.32 -5.75 9.42
CA VAL A 4 19.64 -6.37 10.58
C VAL A 4 18.53 -5.49 11.15
N SER A 5 18.25 -4.35 10.53
CA SER A 5 17.23 -3.40 10.97
C SER A 5 16.53 -2.71 9.80
N LEU A 6 15.31 -2.21 10.03
CA LEU A 6 14.58 -1.44 9.02
C LEU A 6 15.33 -0.16 8.61
N ARG A 7 15.95 0.53 9.55
CA ARG A 7 16.81 1.71 9.24
C ARG A 7 18.01 1.36 8.38
N GLY A 8 18.59 0.18 8.58
CA GLY A 8 19.67 -0.30 7.73
C GLY A 8 19.20 -0.63 6.32
N LEU A 9 17.99 -1.20 6.17
CA LEU A 9 17.37 -1.42 4.85
C LEU A 9 17.07 -0.09 4.14
N GLU A 10 16.62 0.92 4.86
CA GLU A 10 16.43 2.26 4.31
C GLU A 10 17.73 2.86 3.78
N ALA A 11 18.83 2.73 4.53
CA ALA A 11 20.14 3.18 4.09
C ALA A 11 20.59 2.45 2.80
N GLU A 12 20.40 1.12 2.73
CA GLU A 12 20.69 0.35 1.53
C GLU A 12 19.80 0.77 0.35
N ALA A 13 18.53 1.07 0.58
CA ALA A 13 17.61 1.55 -0.45
C ALA A 13 18.06 2.91 -0.99
N ARG A 14 18.49 3.82 -0.12
CA ARG A 14 19.02 5.13 -0.51
C ARG A 14 20.24 5.05 -1.43
N GLU A 15 21.10 4.05 -1.24
CA GLU A 15 22.27 3.83 -2.08
C GLU A 15 21.93 3.23 -3.45
N ARG A 16 20.80 2.53 -3.57
CA ARG A 16 20.42 1.78 -4.77
C ARG A 16 19.40 2.48 -5.66
N LEU A 17 18.54 3.28 -5.06
CA LEU A 17 17.48 3.97 -5.77
C LEU A 17 18.00 5.27 -6.38
N ASP A 18 17.41 5.66 -7.51
CA ASP A 18 17.53 7.03 -7.99
C ASP A 18 17.12 8.01 -6.91
N HIS A 19 17.79 9.16 -6.84
CA HIS A 19 17.56 10.16 -5.79
C HIS A 19 16.09 10.63 -5.72
N ALA A 20 15.48 10.91 -6.87
CA ALA A 20 14.09 11.35 -6.91
C ALA A 20 13.11 10.26 -6.47
N VAL A 21 13.40 8.99 -6.82
CA VAL A 21 12.62 7.83 -6.39
C VAL A 21 12.76 7.60 -4.90
N TYR A 22 13.98 7.68 -4.35
CA TYR A 22 14.17 7.58 -2.90
C TYR A 22 13.41 8.67 -2.16
N ASP A 23 13.52 9.94 -2.59
CA ASP A 23 12.83 11.07 -1.99
C ASP A 23 11.30 10.93 -2.07
N PHE A 24 10.78 10.33 -3.15
CA PHE A 24 9.35 10.03 -3.25
C PHE A 24 8.90 9.07 -2.15
N PHE A 25 9.63 7.99 -1.88
CA PHE A 25 9.26 7.03 -0.85
C PHE A 25 9.55 7.51 0.57
N ALA A 26 10.68 8.19 0.78
CA ALA A 26 11.13 8.62 2.09
C ALA A 26 10.60 9.99 2.53
N GLY A 27 10.07 10.78 1.60
CA GLY A 27 9.61 12.14 1.86
C GLY A 27 8.17 12.22 2.37
N ALA A 28 7.85 13.35 3.00
CA ALA A 28 6.49 13.68 3.46
C ALA A 28 6.09 15.10 3.02
N ALA A 29 4.94 15.60 3.49
CA ALA A 29 4.44 16.91 3.15
C ALA A 29 5.12 18.02 3.98
N GLU A 30 5.22 19.20 3.39
CA GLU A 30 5.74 20.44 4.00
C GLU A 30 7.10 20.20 4.68
N ASP A 31 7.29 20.72 5.88
CA ASP A 31 8.50 20.56 6.71
C ASP A 31 8.68 19.13 7.28
N GLU A 32 7.86 18.16 6.89
CA GLU A 32 7.90 16.77 7.38
C GLU A 32 7.79 16.62 8.90
N THR A 33 7.18 17.61 9.57
CA THR A 33 7.08 17.64 11.04
C THR A 33 6.28 16.47 11.58
N THR A 34 5.14 16.15 10.94
CA THR A 34 4.30 15.02 11.36
C THR A 34 5.00 13.69 11.18
N MET A 35 5.75 13.51 10.08
CA MET A 35 6.54 12.29 9.85
C MET A 35 7.55 12.06 10.98
N ARG A 36 8.32 13.09 11.35
CA ARG A 36 9.27 13.00 12.48
C ARG A 36 8.57 12.78 13.81
N ALA A 37 7.43 13.41 14.04
CA ALA A 37 6.64 13.24 15.26
C ALA A 37 6.06 11.83 15.38
N ASN A 38 5.65 11.21 14.27
CA ASN A 38 5.17 9.83 14.24
C ASN A 38 6.25 8.85 14.69
N GLU A 39 7.48 8.98 14.18
CA GLU A 39 8.60 8.15 14.63
C GLU A 39 8.93 8.39 16.12
N ALA A 40 9.04 9.65 16.52
CA ALA A 40 9.37 10.04 17.90
C ALA A 40 8.28 9.59 18.90
N ALA A 41 7.04 9.40 18.46
CA ALA A 41 5.96 8.94 19.34
C ALA A 41 6.25 7.57 19.94
N TYR A 42 6.83 6.65 19.17
CA TYR A 42 7.16 5.31 19.66
C TYR A 42 8.23 5.33 20.78
N ALA A 43 9.15 6.29 20.76
CA ALA A 43 10.16 6.42 21.82
C ALA A 43 9.57 6.84 23.18
N ARG A 44 8.33 7.35 23.20
CA ARG A 44 7.61 7.73 24.42
C ARG A 44 6.78 6.58 25.01
N ILE A 45 6.70 5.44 24.33
CA ILE A 45 5.93 4.28 24.76
C ILE A 45 6.90 3.28 25.41
N GLY A 46 6.76 3.06 26.71
CA GLY A 46 7.52 2.06 27.44
C GLY A 46 6.80 0.72 27.49
N LEU A 47 7.56 -0.38 27.38
CA LEU A 47 7.07 -1.72 27.64
C LEU A 47 7.40 -2.10 29.07
N VAL A 48 6.41 -2.49 29.87
CA VAL A 48 6.60 -2.97 31.23
C VAL A 48 6.77 -4.49 31.22
N PRO A 49 8.00 -5.02 31.43
CA PRO A 49 8.23 -6.45 31.43
C PRO A 49 7.58 -7.13 32.62
N ARG A 50 7.07 -8.33 32.45
CA ARG A 50 6.57 -9.20 33.52
C ARG A 50 7.51 -10.38 33.66
N VAL A 51 8.37 -10.34 34.65
CA VAL A 51 9.37 -11.39 34.91
C VAL A 51 8.78 -12.58 35.67
N LEU A 52 9.44 -13.74 35.59
CA LEU A 52 9.10 -14.98 36.32
C LEU A 52 7.68 -15.51 36.01
N ARG A 53 7.18 -15.29 34.82
CA ARG A 53 5.84 -15.73 34.38
C ARG A 53 5.85 -17.04 33.57
N GLY A 54 7.02 -17.61 33.30
CA GLY A 54 7.13 -18.86 32.53
C GLY A 54 6.62 -18.66 31.09
N CYS A 55 7.29 -17.83 30.30
CA CYS A 55 6.94 -17.63 28.89
C CYS A 55 7.42 -18.83 28.06
N GLY A 56 6.49 -19.56 27.44
CA GLY A 56 6.76 -20.46 26.33
C GLY A 56 7.05 -19.72 25.03
N ALA A 57 7.01 -20.41 23.90
CA ALA A 57 7.09 -19.77 22.59
C ALA A 57 5.92 -18.78 22.40
N PRO A 58 6.19 -17.53 21.96
CA PRO A 58 5.12 -16.56 21.77
C PRO A 58 4.21 -16.99 20.60
N GLU A 59 2.90 -16.92 20.81
CA GLU A 59 1.93 -17.05 19.74
C GLU A 59 1.63 -15.66 19.17
N LEU A 60 2.04 -15.40 17.94
CA LEU A 60 1.88 -14.11 17.26
C LEU A 60 0.65 -14.08 16.34
N GLY A 61 0.03 -15.23 16.09
CA GLY A 61 -1.08 -15.35 15.16
C GLY A 61 -2.32 -14.58 15.61
N VAL A 62 -2.98 -13.92 14.66
CA VAL A 62 -4.22 -13.16 14.87
C VAL A 62 -5.28 -13.55 13.86
N SER A 63 -6.55 -13.34 14.19
CA SER A 63 -7.66 -13.49 13.25
C SER A 63 -8.20 -12.13 12.88
N LEU A 64 -8.16 -11.79 11.58
CA LEU A 64 -8.68 -10.52 11.04
C LEU A 64 -9.64 -10.82 9.89
N LEU A 65 -10.83 -10.22 9.93
CA LEU A 65 -11.89 -10.39 8.91
C LEU A 65 -12.11 -11.87 8.54
N GLY A 66 -12.15 -12.74 9.54
CA GLY A 66 -12.38 -14.19 9.37
C GLY A 66 -11.20 -14.99 8.82
N ARG A 67 -10.01 -14.37 8.70
CA ARG A 67 -8.78 -15.04 8.24
C ARG A 67 -7.75 -15.10 9.34
N ARG A 68 -7.11 -16.28 9.49
CA ARG A 68 -5.95 -16.45 10.39
C ARG A 68 -4.70 -15.92 9.71
N LEU A 69 -3.93 -15.11 10.43
CA LEU A 69 -2.62 -14.60 10.04
C LEU A 69 -1.58 -15.12 11.03
N GLU A 70 -0.38 -15.39 10.56
CA GLU A 70 0.74 -15.86 11.41
C GLU A 70 1.35 -14.74 12.26
N THR A 71 1.08 -13.47 11.92
CA THR A 71 1.61 -12.29 12.59
C THR A 71 0.58 -11.15 12.58
N PRO A 72 0.57 -10.26 13.60
CA PRO A 72 -0.29 -9.07 13.61
C PRO A 72 0.22 -7.93 12.70
N VAL A 73 1.34 -8.13 12.01
CA VAL A 73 1.95 -7.13 11.12
C VAL A 73 1.49 -7.34 9.70
N LEU A 74 0.84 -6.34 9.11
CA LEU A 74 0.44 -6.30 7.71
C LEU A 74 1.32 -5.32 6.94
N VAL A 75 1.40 -5.49 5.62
CA VAL A 75 2.10 -4.55 4.76
C VAL A 75 1.10 -3.49 4.26
N ALA A 76 1.33 -2.25 4.66
CA ALA A 76 0.50 -1.10 4.29
C ALA A 76 0.52 -0.82 2.77
N PRO A 77 -0.51 -0.15 2.23
CA PRO A 77 -0.54 0.20 0.82
C PRO A 77 0.58 1.21 0.50
N THR A 78 1.40 0.84 -0.48
CA THR A 78 2.46 1.70 -1.02
C THR A 78 2.27 1.76 -2.52
N ALA A 79 2.31 2.96 -3.10
CA ALA A 79 2.20 3.15 -4.53
C ALA A 79 3.51 2.81 -5.26
N PHE A 80 3.39 2.39 -6.52
CA PHE A 80 4.48 2.41 -7.51
C PHE A 80 5.69 1.56 -7.19
N HIS A 81 5.53 0.33 -6.75
CA HIS A 81 6.66 -0.54 -6.36
C HIS A 81 7.68 -0.78 -7.48
N ARG A 82 7.26 -0.70 -8.77
CA ARG A 82 8.19 -0.83 -9.90
C ARG A 82 9.17 0.35 -10.04
N LEU A 83 8.96 1.45 -9.34
CA LEU A 83 10.00 2.47 -9.20
C LEU A 83 11.20 1.96 -8.42
N ALA A 84 10.97 1.09 -7.44
CA ALA A 84 12.02 0.55 -6.57
C ALA A 84 12.59 -0.78 -7.07
N HIS A 85 11.79 -1.63 -7.71
CA HIS A 85 12.23 -2.97 -8.14
C HIS A 85 11.38 -3.46 -9.32
N PRO A 86 11.96 -4.10 -10.35
CA PRO A 86 11.24 -4.55 -11.55
C PRO A 86 10.08 -5.51 -11.26
N ASP A 87 10.18 -6.37 -10.26
CA ASP A 87 9.10 -7.28 -9.85
C ASP A 87 7.94 -6.55 -9.16
N GLY A 88 8.15 -5.33 -8.71
CA GLY A 88 7.12 -4.46 -8.14
C GLY A 88 6.29 -5.12 -7.04
N GLU A 89 4.99 -4.92 -7.10
CA GLU A 89 4.00 -5.41 -6.14
C GLU A 89 3.93 -6.94 -6.07
N CYS A 90 4.29 -7.65 -7.15
CA CYS A 90 4.33 -9.12 -7.14
C CYS A 90 5.38 -9.67 -6.16
N ALA A 91 6.54 -9.02 -6.05
CA ALA A 91 7.56 -9.43 -5.07
C ALA A 91 7.04 -9.28 -3.64
N THR A 92 6.35 -8.18 -3.34
CA THR A 92 5.75 -7.93 -2.03
C THR A 92 4.64 -8.94 -1.72
N ALA A 93 3.78 -9.26 -2.70
CA ALA A 93 2.72 -10.24 -2.53
C ALA A 93 3.30 -11.64 -2.21
N ARG A 94 4.33 -12.08 -2.95
CA ARG A 94 5.04 -13.33 -2.67
C ARG A 94 5.67 -13.34 -1.27
N ALA A 95 6.25 -12.22 -0.83
CA ALA A 95 6.85 -12.10 0.50
C ALA A 95 5.80 -12.19 1.61
N CYS A 96 4.67 -11.50 1.47
CA CYS A 96 3.57 -11.56 2.43
C CYS A 96 2.96 -12.95 2.51
N ALA A 97 2.73 -13.60 1.37
CA ALA A 97 2.23 -14.97 1.31
C ALA A 97 3.19 -15.95 2.02
N ALA A 98 4.49 -15.82 1.78
CA ALA A 98 5.50 -16.65 2.46
C ALA A 98 5.58 -16.41 3.97
N ALA A 99 5.24 -15.21 4.43
CA ALA A 99 5.23 -14.84 5.85
C ALA A 99 3.87 -15.10 6.54
N GLY A 100 2.88 -15.61 5.83
CA GLY A 100 1.54 -15.84 6.37
C GLY A 100 0.81 -14.58 6.79
N THR A 101 1.08 -13.45 6.11
CA THR A 101 0.45 -12.15 6.37
C THR A 101 -0.20 -11.56 5.11
N VAL A 102 -0.85 -10.40 5.28
CA VAL A 102 -1.57 -9.70 4.22
C VAL A 102 -0.78 -8.52 3.69
N MET A 103 -0.68 -8.43 2.37
CA MET A 103 -0.36 -7.20 1.65
C MET A 103 -1.65 -6.43 1.40
N ILE A 104 -1.67 -5.14 1.70
CA ILE A 104 -2.71 -4.23 1.21
C ILE A 104 -2.17 -3.58 -0.07
N ALA A 105 -2.68 -4.01 -1.22
CA ALA A 105 -2.27 -3.47 -2.52
C ALA A 105 -2.86 -2.08 -2.73
N ALA A 106 -2.05 -1.11 -3.10
CA ALA A 106 -2.52 0.25 -3.38
C ALA A 106 -3.33 0.31 -4.69
N MET A 107 -4.36 1.15 -4.75
CA MET A 107 -5.05 1.47 -6.01
C MET A 107 -4.05 1.97 -7.08
N ALA A 108 -3.01 2.68 -6.64
CA ALA A 108 -1.92 3.18 -7.47
C ALA A 108 -0.79 2.16 -7.71
N SER A 109 -1.06 0.87 -7.66
CA SER A 109 -0.08 -0.16 -7.99
C SER A 109 0.33 -0.09 -9.46
N THR A 110 1.60 -0.37 -9.71
CA THR A 110 2.19 -0.47 -11.07
C THR A 110 2.00 -1.85 -11.72
N VAL A 111 1.38 -2.77 -10.98
CA VAL A 111 1.00 -4.10 -11.46
C VAL A 111 -0.52 -4.27 -11.33
N PRO A 112 -1.21 -4.90 -12.30
CA PRO A 112 -2.62 -5.21 -12.18
C PRO A 112 -2.92 -6.06 -10.94
N ILE A 113 -4.00 -5.77 -10.24
CA ILE A 113 -4.35 -6.48 -8.99
C ILE A 113 -4.50 -7.98 -9.20
N ALA A 114 -4.97 -8.43 -10.36
CA ALA A 114 -5.08 -9.85 -10.67
C ALA A 114 -3.71 -10.55 -10.68
N GLU A 115 -2.67 -9.91 -11.21
CA GLU A 115 -1.30 -10.43 -11.21
C GLU A 115 -0.71 -10.43 -9.80
N ILE A 116 -0.99 -9.42 -8.99
CA ILE A 116 -0.56 -9.34 -7.58
C ILE A 116 -1.14 -10.51 -6.79
N VAL A 117 -2.44 -10.78 -6.93
CA VAL A 117 -3.11 -11.89 -6.27
C VAL A 117 -2.55 -13.23 -6.76
N ALA A 118 -2.36 -13.40 -8.06
CA ALA A 118 -1.78 -14.60 -8.64
C ALA A 118 -0.37 -14.89 -8.10
N ALA A 119 0.49 -13.87 -8.02
CA ALA A 119 1.85 -14.00 -7.51
C ALA A 119 1.90 -14.46 -6.03
N GLY A 120 0.96 -14.00 -5.20
CA GLY A 120 0.82 -14.49 -3.82
C GLY A 120 0.41 -15.96 -3.77
N ARG A 121 -0.60 -16.35 -4.56
CA ARG A 121 -1.10 -17.71 -4.63
C ARG A 121 -0.10 -18.72 -5.19
N GLU A 122 0.68 -18.33 -6.19
CA GLU A 122 1.79 -19.17 -6.70
C GLU A 122 2.79 -19.51 -5.60
N ARG A 123 3.09 -18.57 -4.71
CA ARG A 123 4.07 -18.77 -3.63
C ARG A 123 3.50 -19.60 -2.49
N ALA A 124 2.23 -19.37 -2.11
CA ALA A 124 1.54 -20.09 -1.05
C ALA A 124 0.02 -20.11 -1.36
N PRO A 125 -0.52 -21.21 -1.92
CA PRO A 125 -1.92 -21.28 -2.38
C PRO A 125 -2.95 -20.97 -1.29
N ASP A 126 -2.66 -21.38 -0.05
CA ASP A 126 -3.56 -21.22 1.11
C ASP A 126 -3.34 -19.91 1.88
N SER A 127 -2.40 -19.07 1.43
CA SER A 127 -2.14 -17.77 2.07
C SER A 127 -3.35 -16.84 1.99
N PRO A 128 -3.51 -15.92 2.94
CA PRO A 128 -4.53 -14.89 2.86
C PRO A 128 -4.38 -14.07 1.57
N ALA A 129 -5.48 -13.88 0.84
CA ALA A 129 -5.47 -13.05 -0.36
C ALA A 129 -5.12 -11.60 0.00
N PRO A 130 -4.40 -10.85 -0.86
CA PRO A 130 -4.18 -9.43 -0.68
C PRO A 130 -5.49 -8.67 -0.47
N TRP A 131 -5.45 -7.61 0.34
CA TRP A 131 -6.52 -6.62 0.40
C TRP A 131 -6.25 -5.53 -0.61
N PHE A 132 -7.25 -4.75 -0.96
CA PHE A 132 -7.12 -3.69 -1.96
C PHE A 132 -7.47 -2.33 -1.35
N GLN A 133 -6.53 -1.38 -1.39
CA GLN A 133 -6.76 -0.02 -0.93
C GLN A 133 -7.42 0.81 -2.03
N LEU A 134 -8.42 1.60 -1.66
CA LEU A 134 -9.27 2.39 -2.54
C LEU A 134 -9.33 3.84 -2.07
N TYR A 135 -9.24 4.78 -3.01
CA TYR A 135 -9.74 6.14 -2.87
C TYR A 135 -11.02 6.28 -3.69
N ILE A 136 -12.10 6.76 -3.10
CA ILE A 136 -13.31 7.10 -3.85
C ILE A 136 -12.97 8.23 -4.82
N GLN A 137 -13.27 8.00 -6.09
CA GLN A 137 -13.12 9.00 -7.14
C GLN A 137 -14.43 9.80 -7.27
N PRO A 138 -14.41 11.06 -7.76
CA PRO A 138 -15.64 11.81 -8.02
C PRO A 138 -16.63 11.09 -8.92
N ASP A 139 -16.12 10.32 -9.88
CA ASP A 139 -16.89 9.41 -10.72
C ASP A 139 -17.06 8.06 -10.01
N LEU A 140 -18.28 7.80 -9.51
CA LEU A 140 -18.62 6.56 -8.81
C LEU A 140 -18.68 5.35 -9.75
N ASP A 141 -19.00 5.52 -11.03
CA ASP A 141 -18.97 4.41 -11.98
C ASP A 141 -17.53 3.95 -12.24
N PHE A 142 -16.62 4.90 -12.33
CA PHE A 142 -15.20 4.61 -12.41
C PHE A 142 -14.68 3.92 -11.13
N THR A 143 -15.07 4.42 -9.96
CA THR A 143 -14.77 3.78 -8.67
C THR A 143 -15.31 2.35 -8.64
N GLY A 144 -16.54 2.17 -9.09
CA GLY A 144 -17.17 0.85 -9.20
C GLY A 144 -16.44 -0.12 -10.12
N ALA A 145 -15.91 0.37 -11.23
CA ALA A 145 -15.08 -0.45 -12.12
C ALA A 145 -13.76 -0.87 -11.49
N ILE A 146 -13.16 -0.01 -10.65
CA ILE A 146 -11.95 -0.36 -9.86
C ILE A 146 -12.27 -1.43 -8.82
N VAL A 147 -13.37 -1.26 -8.08
CA VAL A 147 -13.83 -2.25 -7.08
C VAL A 147 -14.10 -3.60 -7.75
N GLY A 148 -14.82 -3.62 -8.87
CA GLY A 148 -15.09 -4.85 -9.62
C GLY A 148 -13.83 -5.60 -10.07
N ARG A 149 -12.73 -4.87 -10.38
CA ARG A 149 -11.43 -5.52 -10.67
C ARG A 149 -10.86 -6.21 -9.44
N ALA A 150 -10.92 -5.57 -8.27
CA ALA A 150 -10.43 -6.15 -7.02
C ALA A 150 -11.24 -7.39 -6.60
N GLU A 151 -12.57 -7.33 -6.77
CA GLU A 151 -13.47 -8.46 -6.52
C GLU A 151 -13.19 -9.63 -7.49
N ALA A 152 -13.13 -9.34 -8.79
CA ALA A 152 -12.83 -10.35 -9.81
C ALA A 152 -11.45 -11.00 -9.62
N ALA A 153 -10.46 -10.27 -9.11
CA ALA A 153 -9.15 -10.80 -8.75
C ALA A 153 -9.18 -11.68 -7.50
N GLY A 154 -10.23 -11.60 -6.68
CA GLY A 154 -10.39 -12.35 -5.43
C GLY A 154 -9.60 -11.74 -4.28
N CYS A 155 -9.57 -10.41 -4.17
CA CYS A 155 -9.07 -9.71 -2.99
C CYS A 155 -9.87 -10.08 -1.74
N GLY A 156 -9.20 -10.14 -0.58
CA GLY A 156 -9.82 -10.54 0.68
C GLY A 156 -10.65 -9.46 1.35
N ALA A 157 -10.37 -8.19 1.08
CA ALA A 157 -11.10 -7.03 1.60
C ALA A 157 -10.80 -5.77 0.79
N LEU A 158 -11.65 -4.75 0.93
CA LEU A 158 -11.39 -3.37 0.53
C LEU A 158 -10.96 -2.54 1.74
N VAL A 159 -9.98 -1.66 1.54
CA VAL A 159 -9.48 -0.71 2.55
C VAL A 159 -9.71 0.70 2.01
N LEU A 160 -10.75 1.36 2.49
CA LEU A 160 -11.04 2.73 2.09
C LEU A 160 -10.12 3.72 2.80
N SER A 161 -9.33 4.46 2.05
CA SER A 161 -8.57 5.61 2.55
C SER A 161 -9.47 6.85 2.58
N ALA A 162 -9.59 7.44 3.76
CA ALA A 162 -10.48 8.58 4.03
C ALA A 162 -9.74 9.79 4.62
N ASP A 163 -8.40 9.76 4.59
CA ASP A 163 -7.51 10.68 5.28
C ASP A 163 -7.01 11.84 4.41
N SER A 164 -7.26 11.81 3.11
CA SER A 164 -6.63 12.74 2.16
C SER A 164 -7.69 13.52 1.37
N PRO A 165 -8.27 14.60 1.93
CA PRO A 165 -9.18 15.47 1.18
C PRO A 165 -8.44 16.28 0.10
N ALA A 166 -7.13 16.44 0.24
CA ALA A 166 -6.24 17.11 -0.70
C ALA A 166 -4.85 16.47 -0.70
N LEU A 167 -4.13 16.61 -1.81
CA LEU A 167 -2.71 16.20 -1.88
C LEU A 167 -1.87 17.13 -1.01
N GLY A 168 -1.01 16.55 -0.17
CA GLY A 168 0.00 17.29 0.58
C GLY A 168 1.03 17.93 -0.35
N HIS A 169 1.55 19.09 0.05
CA HIS A 169 2.63 19.78 -0.66
C HIS A 169 3.96 19.08 -0.38
N ARG A 170 4.41 18.26 -1.32
CA ARG A 170 5.62 17.43 -1.18
C ARG A 170 6.82 18.15 -1.80
N GLU A 171 7.56 18.86 -0.96
CA GLU A 171 8.67 19.71 -1.43
C GLU A 171 9.80 18.93 -2.08
N ARG A 172 10.11 17.71 -1.60
CA ARG A 172 11.16 16.88 -2.21
C ARG A 172 10.81 16.53 -3.65
N ASP A 173 9.56 16.11 -3.91
CA ASP A 173 9.09 15.77 -5.26
C ASP A 173 9.18 17.00 -6.19
N LEU A 174 8.82 18.19 -5.67
CA LEU A 174 8.90 19.41 -6.44
C LEU A 174 10.34 19.80 -6.78
N ARG A 175 11.29 19.72 -5.82
CA ARG A 175 12.71 19.99 -6.05
C ARG A 175 13.32 19.03 -7.07
N ASN A 176 12.90 17.75 -7.04
CA ASN A 176 13.35 16.73 -7.97
C ASN A 176 12.61 16.73 -9.31
N ALA A 177 11.67 17.68 -9.52
CA ALA A 177 10.76 17.69 -10.67
C ALA A 177 10.06 16.33 -10.91
N PHE A 178 9.83 15.56 -9.83
CA PHE A 178 9.15 14.27 -9.86
C PHE A 178 7.64 14.49 -9.93
N HIS A 179 7.13 14.59 -11.16
CA HIS A 179 5.76 14.98 -11.42
C HIS A 179 4.88 13.84 -11.94
N ASP A 180 5.49 12.78 -12.46
CA ASP A 180 4.79 11.65 -13.05
C ASP A 180 5.66 10.39 -12.99
N LEU A 181 5.06 9.23 -13.26
CA LEU A 181 5.80 8.00 -13.42
C LEU A 181 6.67 8.07 -14.68
N PRO A 182 7.86 7.46 -14.67
CA PRO A 182 8.69 7.30 -15.86
C PRO A 182 7.94 6.56 -16.99
N ASP A 183 8.39 6.79 -18.23
CA ASP A 183 7.84 6.10 -19.40
C ASP A 183 7.83 4.58 -19.19
N GLY A 184 6.72 3.96 -19.56
CA GLY A 184 6.52 2.51 -19.41
C GLY A 184 5.90 2.07 -18.08
N LEU A 185 5.86 2.92 -17.05
CA LEU A 185 5.15 2.65 -15.79
C LEU A 185 3.79 3.36 -15.75
N ARG A 186 2.80 2.74 -15.13
CA ARG A 186 1.41 3.23 -15.06
C ARG A 186 0.71 2.75 -13.80
N CYS A 187 -0.34 3.45 -13.40
CA CYS A 187 -1.31 2.97 -12.40
C CYS A 187 -2.23 1.93 -13.05
N GLU A 188 -1.84 0.67 -13.01
CA GLU A 188 -2.52 -0.39 -13.76
C GLU A 188 -3.98 -0.63 -13.32
N ASN A 189 -4.29 -0.38 -12.05
CA ASN A 189 -5.64 -0.57 -11.52
C ASN A 189 -6.57 0.61 -11.77
N MET A 190 -6.04 1.74 -12.24
CA MET A 190 -6.79 2.97 -12.53
C MET A 190 -7.09 3.15 -14.03
N ARG A 191 -7.01 2.11 -14.82
CA ARG A 191 -7.40 2.19 -16.24
C ARG A 191 -8.91 2.38 -16.35
N ALA A 192 -9.34 3.34 -17.15
CA ALA A 192 -10.75 3.46 -17.49
C ALA A 192 -11.21 2.24 -18.31
N PRO A 193 -12.47 1.79 -18.16
CA PRO A 193 -13.00 0.71 -18.97
C PRO A 193 -13.18 1.17 -20.44
N GLY A 194 -12.74 0.35 -21.40
CA GLY A 194 -12.97 0.53 -22.82
C GLY A 194 -11.73 0.83 -23.67
N PRO A 195 -11.79 0.59 -24.98
CA PRO A 195 -10.72 0.88 -25.91
C PRO A 195 -10.55 2.41 -26.07
N GLY A 196 -9.34 2.91 -25.90
CA GLY A 196 -9.01 4.34 -26.01
C GLY A 196 -9.17 5.16 -24.74
N ALA A 197 -9.46 4.54 -23.61
CA ALA A 197 -9.58 5.25 -22.35
C ALA A 197 -8.27 5.96 -21.97
N VAL A 198 -8.37 7.26 -21.65
CA VAL A 198 -7.28 8.09 -21.18
C VAL A 198 -6.70 7.47 -19.92
N GLN A 199 -5.41 7.19 -19.93
CA GLN A 199 -4.73 6.64 -18.76
C GLN A 199 -4.68 7.72 -17.68
N ALA A 200 -5.23 7.41 -16.52
CA ALA A 200 -5.08 8.28 -15.38
C ALA A 200 -3.58 8.41 -15.05
N ARG A 201 -3.06 9.62 -15.12
CA ARG A 201 -1.71 9.92 -14.64
C ARG A 201 -1.71 9.88 -13.11
N PRO A 202 -0.59 9.54 -12.44
CA PRO A 202 -0.53 9.49 -10.97
C PRO A 202 -1.06 10.74 -10.27
N ARG A 203 -0.89 11.93 -10.90
CA ARG A 203 -1.43 13.20 -10.40
C ARG A 203 -2.87 13.48 -10.77
N SER A 204 -3.49 12.67 -11.61
CA SER A 204 -4.93 12.74 -11.86
C SER A 204 -5.78 11.98 -10.83
N PHE A 205 -5.17 11.53 -9.73
CA PHE A 205 -5.92 11.14 -8.54
C PHE A 205 -6.78 12.33 -8.12
N GLN A 206 -8.06 12.19 -8.30
CA GLN A 206 -9.02 13.13 -7.75
C GLN A 206 -9.53 12.50 -6.47
N PHE A 207 -9.31 13.19 -5.36
CA PHE A 207 -9.98 12.84 -4.12
C PHE A 207 -11.39 13.40 -4.19
N SER A 208 -12.40 12.62 -3.83
CA SER A 208 -13.73 13.16 -3.71
C SER A 208 -13.78 14.10 -2.50
N PRO A 209 -14.03 15.40 -2.68
CA PRO A 209 -14.18 16.32 -1.55
C PRO A 209 -15.45 16.04 -0.74
N GLU A 210 -16.36 15.25 -1.30
CA GLU A 210 -17.65 14.89 -0.72
C GLU A 210 -17.61 13.54 0.02
N LEU A 211 -16.42 12.96 0.23
CA LEU A 211 -16.29 11.67 0.91
C LEU A 211 -17.01 11.68 2.26
N SER A 212 -17.94 10.75 2.43
CA SER A 212 -18.79 10.63 3.61
C SER A 212 -19.17 9.18 3.89
N TRP A 213 -19.85 8.92 4.99
CA TRP A 213 -20.37 7.60 5.32
C TRP A 213 -21.31 7.02 4.26
N ALA A 214 -22.00 7.85 3.49
CA ALA A 214 -22.85 7.39 2.38
C ALA A 214 -22.07 6.59 1.33
N HIS A 215 -20.78 6.90 1.13
CA HIS A 215 -19.93 6.12 0.23
C HIS A 215 -19.60 4.73 0.80
N MET A 216 -19.55 4.58 2.14
CA MET A 216 -19.41 3.26 2.76
C MET A 216 -20.66 2.42 2.57
N ASP A 217 -21.85 3.03 2.68
CA ASP A 217 -23.11 2.34 2.44
C ASP A 217 -23.20 1.93 0.96
N TRP A 218 -22.89 2.83 0.05
CA TRP A 218 -22.79 2.53 -1.39
C TRP A 218 -21.84 1.36 -1.70
N LEU A 219 -20.65 1.28 -1.03
CA LEU A 219 -19.72 0.16 -1.21
C LEU A 219 -20.28 -1.17 -0.66
N ARG A 220 -21.12 -1.13 0.38
CA ARG A 220 -21.72 -2.34 0.96
C ARG A 220 -22.88 -2.90 0.15
N GLU A 221 -23.58 -2.03 -0.58
CA GLU A 221 -24.73 -2.39 -1.41
C GLU A 221 -24.31 -2.98 -2.77
N ARG A 222 -23.04 -2.90 -3.12
CA ARG A 222 -22.48 -3.46 -4.35
C ARG A 222 -22.08 -4.91 -4.19
#